data_1cca802ef173dd29b36bd754e6ab5c59
#
_entry.id   1cca802ef173dd29b36bd754e6ab5c59
#
_cell.length_a   1.000
_cell.length_b   1.000
_cell.length_c   1.000
_cell.angle_alpha   90.00
_cell.angle_beta   90.00
_cell.angle_gamma   90.00
#
_symmetry.space_group_name_H-M   'P 1'
#
loop_
_entity.id
_entity.type
_entity.pdbx_description
1 polymer ?
#
loop_
_entity_poly.entity_id
_entity_poly.type
_entity_poly.pdbx_seq_one_letter_code
_entity_poly.pdbx_strand_id
1 'polypeptide(L)'
;MKFMYNVYDFPLKKMQNNVRIRIAHFERQGNGMQVNRQNDTFTLYKENQPIGHCVCRLGKGWQLERLVIDPQWRGKGYGSFLLKQVLKATDGYAKQSLHTAPVPTNEAAEALLKKFGFAAEKEQWVRRRVADPTAVSLTHTFLQQRLQPGGFFVDATCGNGGDTEFLCRIAGQTGRVLALDLQQQAVENTNQRLQKAGLDGIGRAIQADHARLAELVQPQTADCIVFNFGYLPGGSHDVFTTPKSSLPAVQAALAALRPGGVLAACLYSGGPNGSEEKQTLLQFFRSLPIAEYTVLICEFGNWADTAPLPCFVIKRGK
;
A
#
# COMPACT_ATOMS: atom_id res chain seq x y z
N MET A 1 4.89 -8.91 17.81
CA MET A 1 5.35 -9.52 16.55
C MET A 1 5.54 -8.39 15.54
N LYS A 2 6.78 -7.88 15.40
CA LYS A 2 7.07 -6.69 14.58
C LYS A 2 7.37 -7.10 13.14
N PHE A 3 6.57 -6.63 12.20
CA PHE A 3 6.91 -6.66 10.78
C PHE A 3 7.27 -5.24 10.34
N MET A 4 8.55 -5.02 10.07
CA MET A 4 9.01 -3.82 9.38
C MET A 4 9.14 -4.15 7.90
N TYR A 5 8.44 -3.41 7.05
CA TYR A 5 8.61 -3.44 5.60
C TYR A 5 9.13 -2.08 5.14
N ASN A 6 10.34 -2.06 4.64
CA ASN A 6 10.87 -0.96 3.84
C ASN A 6 10.84 -1.38 2.38
N VAL A 7 10.02 -0.71 1.57
CA VAL A 7 10.05 -0.83 0.11
C VAL A 7 10.19 0.57 -0.46
N TYR A 8 11.35 0.87 -1.01
CA TYR A 8 11.57 2.01 -1.88
C TYR A 8 12.01 1.51 -3.24
N ASP A 9 11.18 1.76 -4.26
CA ASP A 9 11.56 1.65 -5.66
C ASP A 9 11.81 3.06 -6.22
N PHE A 10 13.03 3.31 -6.69
CA PHE A 10 13.38 4.44 -7.52
C PHE A 10 14.05 3.97 -8.81
N PRO A 11 13.74 4.58 -9.98
CA PRO A 11 14.43 4.27 -11.22
C PRO A 11 15.83 4.86 -11.21
N LEU A 12 16.82 3.98 -11.31
CA LEU A 12 18.24 4.34 -11.40
C LEU A 12 18.55 5.00 -12.76
N LYS A 13 18.72 6.33 -12.79
CA LYS A 13 19.61 6.99 -13.74
C LYS A 13 21.04 6.88 -13.21
N LYS A 14 21.97 6.52 -14.12
CA LYS A 14 23.41 6.37 -13.90
C LYS A 14 23.99 7.47 -13.01
N MET A 15 24.56 7.10 -11.88
CA MET A 15 25.70 7.81 -11.28
C MET A 15 26.68 6.77 -10.74
N GLN A 16 27.92 6.87 -11.23
CA GLN A 16 29.09 6.14 -10.73
C GLN A 16 29.45 6.64 -9.33
N ASN A 17 29.94 5.72 -8.52
CA ASN A 17 30.69 5.83 -7.27
C ASN A 17 29.91 5.82 -5.95
N ASN A 18 30.21 4.73 -5.20
CA ASN A 18 30.06 4.56 -3.74
C ASN A 18 28.62 4.48 -3.18
N VAL A 19 27.88 3.47 -3.59
CA VAL A 19 26.66 3.05 -2.87
C VAL A 19 27.02 1.99 -1.81
N ARG A 20 26.96 2.36 -0.53
CA ARG A 20 26.95 1.40 0.57
C ARG A 20 25.70 0.53 0.44
N ILE A 21 25.90 -0.74 0.12
CA ILE A 21 24.84 -1.74 -0.03
C ILE A 21 24.21 -1.98 1.34
N ARG A 22 22.93 -1.63 1.52
CA ARG A 22 22.16 -2.09 2.67
C ARG A 22 21.80 -3.55 2.46
N ILE A 23 22.36 -4.41 3.27
CA ILE A 23 21.99 -5.82 3.35
C ILE A 23 20.62 -5.90 4.00
N ALA A 24 19.60 -6.33 3.25
CA ALA A 24 18.30 -6.63 3.83
C ALA A 24 18.36 -7.99 4.51
N HIS A 25 18.41 -8.01 5.84
CA HIS A 25 18.34 -9.24 6.62
C HIS A 25 16.86 -9.63 6.83
N PHE A 26 16.49 -10.82 6.35
CA PHE A 26 15.21 -11.45 6.65
C PHE A 26 15.42 -12.54 7.70
N GLU A 27 15.35 -12.18 8.96
CA GLU A 27 15.36 -13.16 10.05
C GLU A 27 13.97 -13.73 10.31
N ARG A 28 13.87 -15.04 10.32
CA ARG A 28 12.78 -15.76 10.96
C ARG A 28 13.35 -16.41 12.22
N GLN A 29 12.96 -15.93 13.38
CA GLN A 29 13.24 -16.61 14.64
C GLN A 29 12.61 -18.01 14.60
N GLY A 30 13.44 -19.05 14.75
CA GLY A 30 12.98 -20.41 15.00
C GLY A 30 13.77 -21.56 14.38
N ASN A 31 14.43 -21.42 13.22
CA ASN A 31 15.09 -22.56 12.55
C ASN A 31 16.49 -22.26 11.99
N GLY A 32 17.17 -21.21 12.40
CA GLY A 32 18.52 -20.88 11.93
C GLY A 32 18.65 -20.65 10.41
N MET A 33 17.53 -20.37 9.72
CA MET A 33 17.52 -20.11 8.27
C MET A 33 17.43 -18.60 7.98
N GLN A 34 18.31 -18.13 7.10
CA GLN A 34 18.39 -16.73 6.69
C GLN A 34 18.57 -16.62 5.18
N VAL A 35 17.93 -15.63 4.54
CA VAL A 35 18.18 -15.29 3.14
C VAL A 35 18.74 -13.89 3.05
N ASN A 36 19.93 -13.76 2.47
CA ASN A 36 20.60 -12.50 2.24
C ASN A 36 20.55 -12.18 0.74
N ARG A 37 20.23 -10.92 0.41
CA ARG A 37 20.24 -10.42 -0.95
C ARG A 37 21.46 -9.53 -1.17
N GLN A 38 22.24 -9.85 -2.21
CA GLN A 38 23.30 -8.99 -2.72
C GLN A 38 23.08 -8.82 -4.23
N ASN A 39 22.75 -7.61 -4.67
CA ASN A 39 22.34 -7.30 -6.05
C ASN A 39 21.17 -8.20 -6.50
N ASP A 40 21.39 -9.01 -7.54
CA ASP A 40 20.42 -9.93 -8.13
C ASP A 40 20.46 -11.33 -7.51
N THR A 41 21.35 -11.58 -6.55
CA THR A 41 21.55 -12.89 -5.93
C THR A 41 20.98 -12.93 -4.53
N PHE A 42 20.15 -13.94 -4.29
CA PHE A 42 19.58 -14.30 -2.99
C PHE A 42 20.26 -15.56 -2.48
N THR A 43 21.02 -15.48 -1.41
CA THR A 43 21.73 -16.63 -0.82
C THR A 43 21.02 -17.12 0.44
N LEU A 44 20.69 -18.39 0.47
CA LEU A 44 20.09 -19.07 1.62
C LEU A 44 21.20 -19.62 2.53
N TYR A 45 21.11 -19.24 3.79
CA TYR A 45 21.99 -19.72 4.86
C TYR A 45 21.20 -20.60 5.83
N LYS A 46 21.86 -21.63 6.35
CA LYS A 46 21.43 -22.40 7.51
C LYS A 46 22.58 -22.41 8.51
N GLU A 47 22.34 -21.96 9.76
CA GLU A 47 23.35 -21.87 10.80
C GLU A 47 24.64 -21.17 10.32
N ASN A 48 24.48 -20.05 9.60
CA ASN A 48 25.54 -19.27 8.97
C ASN A 48 26.29 -19.93 7.81
N GLN A 49 25.94 -21.16 7.42
CA GLN A 49 26.49 -21.84 6.26
C GLN A 49 25.63 -21.54 5.02
N PRO A 50 26.20 -21.09 3.89
CA PRO A 50 25.46 -20.98 2.64
C PRO A 50 25.11 -22.37 2.11
N ILE A 51 23.83 -22.61 1.80
CA ILE A 51 23.31 -23.91 1.36
C ILE A 51 22.60 -23.87 0.01
N GLY A 52 22.51 -22.70 -0.59
CA GLY A 52 21.90 -22.48 -1.90
C GLY A 52 21.76 -21.02 -2.27
N HIS A 53 21.47 -20.77 -3.53
CA HIS A 53 21.27 -19.42 -4.03
C HIS A 53 20.24 -19.37 -5.17
N CYS A 54 19.68 -18.20 -5.37
CA CYS A 54 18.81 -17.87 -6.49
C CYS A 54 19.27 -16.56 -7.12
N VAL A 55 19.38 -16.53 -8.45
CA VAL A 55 19.63 -15.32 -9.23
C VAL A 55 18.30 -14.88 -9.85
N CYS A 56 17.88 -13.65 -9.53
CA CYS A 56 16.63 -13.07 -10.00
C CYS A 56 16.85 -11.61 -10.40
N ARG A 57 16.77 -11.30 -11.69
CA ARG A 57 17.05 -9.97 -12.27
C ARG A 57 15.78 -9.24 -12.68
N LEU A 58 15.78 -7.94 -12.53
CA LEU A 58 14.73 -7.07 -13.02
C LEU A 58 15.03 -6.64 -14.47
N GLY A 59 14.11 -6.97 -15.38
CA GLY A 59 14.10 -6.53 -16.78
C GLY A 59 12.72 -6.00 -17.16
N LYS A 60 12.09 -6.54 -18.20
CA LYS A 60 10.65 -6.29 -18.49
C LYS A 60 9.71 -6.91 -17.43
N GLY A 61 10.25 -7.66 -16.51
CA GLY A 61 9.71 -8.33 -15.35
C GLY A 61 10.87 -8.96 -14.60
N TRP A 62 10.59 -9.69 -13.53
CA TRP A 62 11.60 -10.43 -12.78
C TRP A 62 11.97 -11.72 -13.52
N GLN A 63 13.23 -11.90 -13.84
CA GLN A 63 13.75 -13.07 -14.53
C GLN A 63 14.49 -13.97 -13.54
N LEU A 64 13.93 -15.13 -13.26
CA LEU A 64 14.55 -16.18 -12.45
C LEU A 64 15.55 -16.92 -13.33
N GLU A 65 16.82 -16.61 -13.24
CA GLU A 65 17.84 -17.23 -14.10
C GLU A 65 18.32 -18.57 -13.56
N ARG A 66 18.46 -18.67 -12.25
CA ARG A 66 19.01 -19.85 -11.60
C ARG A 66 18.52 -19.96 -10.16
N LEU A 67 18.12 -21.18 -9.75
CA LEU A 67 17.89 -21.55 -8.37
C LEU A 67 18.62 -22.88 -8.09
N VAL A 68 19.54 -22.87 -7.15
CA VAL A 68 20.37 -24.02 -6.79
C VAL A 68 20.32 -24.23 -5.28
N ILE A 69 20.14 -25.49 -4.88
CA ILE A 69 20.34 -25.96 -3.50
C ILE A 69 21.44 -27.01 -3.55
N ASP A 70 22.39 -26.93 -2.64
CA ASP A 70 23.50 -27.87 -2.55
C ASP A 70 22.99 -29.31 -2.40
N PRO A 71 23.61 -30.30 -3.04
CA PRO A 71 23.07 -31.66 -3.15
C PRO A 71 22.64 -32.28 -1.81
N GLN A 72 23.43 -32.12 -0.77
CA GLN A 72 23.17 -32.65 0.58
C GLN A 72 21.96 -32.03 1.29
N TRP A 73 21.47 -30.88 0.78
CA TRP A 73 20.35 -30.15 1.34
C TRP A 73 19.07 -30.27 0.50
N ARG A 74 19.11 -30.98 -0.62
CA ARG A 74 17.93 -31.19 -1.50
C ARG A 74 16.89 -32.11 -0.83
N GLY A 75 15.66 -32.05 -1.34
CA GLY A 75 14.57 -32.88 -0.82
C GLY A 75 13.97 -32.42 0.53
N LYS A 76 14.57 -31.43 1.20
CA LYS A 76 14.20 -30.96 2.55
C LYS A 76 13.39 -29.66 2.56
N GLY A 77 12.86 -29.24 1.42
CA GLY A 77 12.02 -28.03 1.32
C GLY A 77 12.78 -26.70 1.17
N TYR A 78 14.10 -26.68 1.17
CA TYR A 78 14.91 -25.46 1.12
C TYR A 78 14.76 -24.68 -0.19
N GLY A 79 14.57 -25.36 -1.33
CA GLY A 79 14.27 -24.71 -2.61
C GLY A 79 12.94 -23.96 -2.56
N SER A 80 11.92 -24.57 -1.97
CA SER A 80 10.61 -23.89 -1.76
C SER A 80 10.73 -22.69 -0.82
N PHE A 81 11.53 -22.82 0.24
CA PHE A 81 11.77 -21.71 1.16
C PHE A 81 12.48 -20.54 0.45
N LEU A 82 13.58 -20.83 -0.27
CA LEU A 82 14.31 -19.80 -1.00
C LEU A 82 13.45 -19.11 -2.05
N LEU A 83 12.75 -19.85 -2.91
CA LEU A 83 11.88 -19.27 -3.94
C LEU A 83 10.77 -18.42 -3.32
N LYS A 84 10.17 -18.87 -2.21
CA LYS A 84 9.18 -18.08 -1.47
C LYS A 84 9.73 -16.73 -1.01
N GLN A 85 10.97 -16.69 -0.50
CA GLN A 85 11.59 -15.42 -0.07
C GLN A 85 11.94 -14.51 -1.25
N VAL A 86 12.41 -15.08 -2.36
CA VAL A 86 12.67 -14.33 -3.60
C VAL A 86 11.38 -13.69 -4.12
N LEU A 87 10.31 -14.47 -4.27
CA LEU A 87 9.02 -13.95 -4.73
C LEU A 87 8.47 -12.90 -3.77
N LYS A 88 8.59 -13.10 -2.46
CA LYS A 88 8.18 -12.12 -1.45
C LYS A 88 8.95 -10.79 -1.59
N ALA A 89 10.23 -10.87 -1.90
CA ALA A 89 11.08 -9.69 -2.06
C ALA A 89 10.86 -8.95 -3.40
N THR A 90 10.34 -9.64 -4.41
CA THR A 90 10.18 -9.13 -5.78
C THR A 90 8.73 -8.81 -6.16
N ASP A 91 7.75 -9.48 -5.55
CA ASP A 91 6.32 -9.26 -5.84
C ASP A 91 5.77 -7.98 -5.23
N GLY A 92 6.11 -7.65 -3.98
CA GLY A 92 5.37 -6.66 -3.20
C GLY A 92 3.89 -7.04 -3.04
N TYR A 93 3.23 -6.62 -1.95
CA TYR A 93 1.82 -7.01 -1.72
C TYR A 93 0.80 -6.30 -2.63
N ALA A 94 1.15 -5.14 -3.18
CA ALA A 94 0.22 -4.25 -3.87
C ALA A 94 0.50 -4.07 -5.37
N LYS A 95 1.39 -4.88 -5.98
CA LYS A 95 1.79 -4.66 -7.37
C LYS A 95 1.53 -5.90 -8.22
N GLN A 96 1.10 -5.66 -9.47
CA GLN A 96 1.17 -6.69 -10.51
C GLN A 96 2.65 -7.05 -10.70
N SER A 97 2.94 -8.34 -10.73
CA SER A 97 4.29 -8.82 -10.98
C SER A 97 4.31 -9.87 -12.08
N LEU A 98 5.34 -9.79 -12.89
CA LEU A 98 5.66 -10.77 -13.90
C LEU A 98 6.99 -11.41 -13.55
N HIS A 99 6.98 -12.73 -13.35
CA HIS A 99 8.20 -13.54 -13.19
C HIS A 99 8.31 -14.50 -14.34
N THR A 100 9.50 -14.64 -14.88
CA THR A 100 9.84 -15.65 -15.87
C THR A 100 10.93 -16.58 -15.31
N ALA A 101 10.92 -17.82 -15.71
CA ALA A 101 11.93 -18.81 -15.37
C ALA A 101 12.27 -19.63 -16.63
N PRO A 102 13.51 -20.15 -16.76
CA PRO A 102 13.85 -21.07 -17.84
C PRO A 102 13.03 -22.36 -17.73
N VAL A 103 12.97 -23.09 -18.82
CA VAL A 103 12.35 -24.44 -18.83
C VAL A 103 13.06 -25.30 -17.80
N PRO A 104 12.33 -25.96 -16.89
CA PRO A 104 12.92 -26.79 -15.86
C PRO A 104 13.62 -28.03 -16.49
N THR A 105 14.78 -28.37 -15.97
CA THR A 105 15.62 -29.47 -16.47
C THR A 105 15.30 -30.83 -15.83
N ASN A 106 14.39 -30.83 -14.82
CA ASN A 106 13.99 -32.04 -14.11
C ASN A 106 12.64 -31.87 -13.42
N GLU A 107 12.01 -32.99 -13.06
CA GLU A 107 10.68 -32.99 -12.41
C GLU A 107 10.61 -32.21 -11.09
N ALA A 108 11.67 -32.22 -10.30
CA ALA A 108 11.70 -31.48 -9.03
C ALA A 108 11.68 -29.95 -9.23
N ALA A 109 12.36 -29.45 -10.26
CA ALA A 109 12.35 -28.06 -10.63
C ALA A 109 10.97 -27.68 -11.20
N GLU A 110 10.37 -28.54 -12.02
CA GLU A 110 9.02 -28.35 -12.56
C GLU A 110 7.99 -28.31 -11.44
N ALA A 111 7.99 -29.27 -10.54
CA ALA A 111 7.10 -29.32 -9.39
C ALA A 111 7.26 -28.07 -8.48
N LEU A 112 8.49 -27.60 -8.30
CA LEU A 112 8.75 -26.36 -7.57
C LEU A 112 8.13 -25.15 -8.24
N LEU A 113 8.31 -24.97 -9.54
CA LEU A 113 7.74 -23.84 -10.29
C LEU A 113 6.21 -23.90 -10.28
N LYS A 114 5.60 -25.06 -10.54
CA LYS A 114 4.13 -25.26 -10.47
C LYS A 114 3.57 -24.90 -9.09
N LYS A 115 4.23 -25.35 -8.02
CA LYS A 115 3.85 -25.05 -6.64
C LYS A 115 3.75 -23.55 -6.38
N PHE A 116 4.53 -22.73 -7.04
CA PHE A 116 4.54 -21.27 -6.89
C PHE A 116 3.76 -20.52 -8.00
N GLY A 117 2.94 -21.23 -8.78
CA GLY A 117 2.04 -20.64 -9.75
C GLY A 117 2.69 -20.25 -11.08
N PHE A 118 3.85 -20.82 -11.40
CA PHE A 118 4.40 -20.72 -12.76
C PHE A 118 3.71 -21.72 -13.68
N ALA A 119 3.43 -21.28 -14.91
CA ALA A 119 2.91 -22.10 -16.00
C ALA A 119 3.85 -22.03 -17.22
N ALA A 120 3.91 -23.11 -17.98
CA ALA A 120 4.69 -23.16 -19.21
C ALA A 120 4.10 -22.28 -20.28
N GLU A 121 4.90 -21.40 -20.87
CA GLU A 121 4.54 -20.53 -21.99
C GLU A 121 5.67 -20.52 -23.02
N LYS A 122 5.47 -21.17 -24.17
CA LYS A 122 6.48 -21.30 -25.23
C LYS A 122 7.81 -21.88 -24.68
N GLU A 123 8.88 -21.10 -24.70
CA GLU A 123 10.24 -21.50 -24.32
C GLU A 123 10.61 -21.11 -22.87
N GLN A 124 9.63 -20.69 -22.06
CA GLN A 124 9.86 -20.27 -20.67
C GLN A 124 8.67 -20.63 -19.77
N TRP A 125 8.89 -20.54 -18.48
CA TRP A 125 7.85 -20.62 -17.48
C TRP A 125 7.51 -19.22 -16.96
N VAL A 126 6.22 -18.93 -16.85
CA VAL A 126 5.74 -17.57 -16.52
C VAL A 126 4.79 -17.63 -15.33
N ARG A 127 4.99 -16.75 -14.40
CA ARG A 127 4.09 -16.48 -13.29
C ARG A 127 3.63 -15.02 -13.37
N ARG A 128 2.33 -14.83 -13.50
CA ARG A 128 1.70 -13.52 -13.42
C ARG A 128 0.96 -13.42 -12.11
N ARG A 129 1.25 -12.41 -11.35
CA ARG A 129 0.47 -12.05 -10.18
C ARG A 129 -0.33 -10.80 -10.49
N VAL A 130 -1.64 -10.90 -10.39
CA VAL A 130 -2.52 -9.75 -10.25
C VAL A 130 -2.45 -9.31 -8.79
N ALA A 131 -2.32 -8.01 -8.55
CA ALA A 131 -2.34 -7.50 -7.19
C ALA A 131 -3.68 -7.86 -6.53
N ASP A 132 -3.62 -8.41 -5.32
CA ASP A 132 -4.84 -8.62 -4.53
C ASP A 132 -5.47 -7.26 -4.22
N PRO A 133 -6.79 -7.15 -4.25
CA PRO A 133 -7.45 -5.92 -3.84
C PRO A 133 -7.10 -5.61 -2.39
N THR A 134 -6.66 -4.39 -2.15
CA THR A 134 -6.44 -3.84 -0.80
C THR A 134 -7.51 -2.80 -0.50
N ALA A 135 -7.68 -2.43 0.78
CA ALA A 135 -8.60 -1.37 1.14
C ALA A 135 -8.33 -0.07 0.35
N VAL A 136 -7.05 0.30 0.22
CA VAL A 136 -6.65 1.49 -0.55
C VAL A 136 -6.93 1.34 -2.03
N SER A 137 -6.56 0.19 -2.66
CA SER A 137 -6.80 -0.01 -4.10
C SER A 137 -8.29 -0.07 -4.44
N LEU A 138 -9.11 -0.63 -3.55
CA LEU A 138 -10.57 -0.63 -3.70
C LEU A 138 -11.13 0.80 -3.60
N THR A 139 -10.63 1.59 -2.64
CA THR A 139 -10.98 3.01 -2.49
C THR A 139 -10.61 3.79 -3.76
N HIS A 140 -9.39 3.62 -4.27
CA HIS A 140 -8.97 4.29 -5.52
C HIS A 140 -9.85 3.90 -6.70
N THR A 141 -10.17 2.61 -6.86
CA THR A 141 -11.05 2.13 -7.95
C THR A 141 -12.44 2.77 -7.87
N PHE A 142 -13.02 2.82 -6.67
CA PHE A 142 -14.32 3.44 -6.46
C PHE A 142 -14.29 4.95 -6.77
N LEU A 143 -13.29 5.66 -6.27
CA LEU A 143 -13.15 7.10 -6.47
C LEU A 143 -12.86 7.45 -7.93
N GLN A 144 -12.04 6.65 -8.63
CA GLN A 144 -11.72 6.87 -10.04
C GLN A 144 -12.96 6.80 -10.95
N GLN A 145 -13.95 5.98 -10.57
CA GLN A 145 -15.21 5.89 -11.33
C GLN A 145 -16.19 7.02 -11.01
N ARG A 146 -16.04 7.69 -9.88
CA ARG A 146 -16.98 8.70 -9.39
C ARG A 146 -16.52 10.13 -9.56
N LEU A 147 -15.24 10.38 -9.37
CA LEU A 147 -14.69 11.72 -9.40
C LEU A 147 -14.48 12.20 -10.83
N GLN A 148 -14.63 13.50 -11.02
CA GLN A 148 -14.43 14.14 -12.31
C GLN A 148 -13.26 15.13 -12.24
N PRO A 149 -12.54 15.38 -13.34
CA PRO A 149 -11.58 16.46 -13.43
C PRO A 149 -12.21 17.82 -13.08
N GLY A 150 -11.40 18.73 -12.55
CA GLY A 150 -11.85 20.07 -12.13
C GLY A 150 -12.41 20.12 -10.70
N GLY A 151 -12.55 18.97 -10.02
CA GLY A 151 -13.08 18.90 -8.66
C GLY A 151 -12.15 19.47 -7.60
N PHE A 152 -12.71 19.80 -6.45
CA PHE A 152 -11.98 20.11 -5.21
C PHE A 152 -11.98 18.89 -4.31
N PHE A 153 -10.79 18.31 -4.07
CA PHE A 153 -10.63 17.13 -3.24
C PHE A 153 -9.77 17.44 -2.00
N VAL A 154 -10.01 16.70 -0.94
CA VAL A 154 -9.27 16.83 0.32
C VAL A 154 -8.74 15.47 0.74
N ASP A 155 -7.46 15.39 1.05
CA ASP A 155 -6.83 14.26 1.72
C ASP A 155 -6.55 14.68 3.18
N ALA A 156 -7.40 14.23 4.09
CA ALA A 156 -7.37 14.69 5.48
C ALA A 156 -6.33 13.95 6.35
N THR A 157 -5.58 13.00 5.78
CA THR A 157 -4.56 12.19 6.45
C THR A 157 -3.46 11.81 5.44
N CYS A 158 -2.75 12.81 4.91
CA CYS A 158 -1.95 12.64 3.69
C CYS A 158 -0.75 11.69 3.82
N GLY A 159 -0.18 11.55 5.01
CA GLY A 159 0.92 10.65 5.26
C GLY A 159 2.09 10.86 4.28
N ASN A 160 2.43 9.84 3.51
CA ASN A 160 3.46 9.89 2.47
C ASN A 160 2.94 10.33 1.09
N GLY A 161 1.72 10.88 1.01
CA GLY A 161 1.16 11.53 -0.17
C GLY A 161 0.65 10.60 -1.26
N GLY A 162 0.41 9.32 -0.97
CA GLY A 162 -0.07 8.35 -1.96
C GLY A 162 -1.47 8.71 -2.49
N ASP A 163 -2.39 8.95 -1.59
CA ASP A 163 -3.76 9.32 -1.92
C ASP A 163 -3.85 10.76 -2.44
N THR A 164 -3.02 11.66 -1.91
CA THR A 164 -2.92 13.04 -2.42
C THR A 164 -2.49 13.05 -3.89
N GLU A 165 -1.44 12.30 -4.26
CA GLU A 165 -1.00 12.17 -5.66
C GLU A 165 -2.10 11.59 -6.55
N PHE A 166 -2.77 10.54 -6.09
CA PHE A 166 -3.88 9.92 -6.79
C PHE A 166 -5.02 10.93 -7.05
N LEU A 167 -5.43 11.68 -6.03
CA LEU A 167 -6.47 12.72 -6.15
C LEU A 167 -6.04 13.84 -7.10
N CYS A 168 -4.77 14.30 -7.07
CA CYS A 168 -4.25 15.30 -7.99
C CYS A 168 -4.33 14.85 -9.45
N ARG A 169 -4.04 13.57 -9.72
CA ARG A 169 -4.15 13.01 -11.07
C ARG A 169 -5.57 13.00 -11.60
N ILE A 170 -6.57 12.79 -10.74
CA ILE A 170 -7.99 12.88 -11.11
C ILE A 170 -8.43 14.35 -11.26
N ALA A 171 -8.04 15.22 -10.32
CA ALA A 171 -8.39 16.63 -10.35
C ALA A 171 -7.94 17.32 -11.65
N GLY A 172 -6.78 16.93 -12.18
CA GLY A 172 -6.21 17.53 -13.38
C GLY A 172 -5.91 19.01 -13.22
N GLN A 173 -5.53 19.67 -14.30
CA GLN A 173 -5.05 21.06 -14.30
C GLN A 173 -6.11 22.10 -13.84
N THR A 174 -7.38 21.76 -13.92
CA THR A 174 -8.50 22.67 -13.55
C THR A 174 -9.05 22.43 -12.15
N GLY A 175 -8.62 21.34 -11.50
CA GLY A 175 -9.01 21.00 -10.14
C GLY A 175 -7.96 21.40 -9.10
N ARG A 176 -8.26 21.07 -7.84
CA ARG A 176 -7.33 21.34 -6.74
C ARG A 176 -7.45 20.26 -5.65
N VAL A 177 -6.34 20.04 -4.96
CA VAL A 177 -6.26 19.11 -3.82
C VAL A 177 -5.64 19.80 -2.61
N LEU A 178 -6.32 19.74 -1.47
CA LEU A 178 -5.78 20.13 -0.17
C LEU A 178 -5.46 18.86 0.62
N ALA A 179 -4.24 18.75 1.11
CA ALA A 179 -3.81 17.62 1.93
C ALA A 179 -3.44 18.07 3.33
N LEU A 180 -3.82 17.31 4.34
CA LEU A 180 -3.60 17.63 5.75
C LEU A 180 -2.86 16.49 6.43
N ASP A 181 -1.94 16.82 7.31
CA ASP A 181 -1.37 15.89 8.29
C ASP A 181 -0.92 16.65 9.54
N LEU A 182 -0.99 15.98 10.69
CA LEU A 182 -0.52 16.53 11.95
C LEU A 182 1.03 16.56 12.00
N GLN A 183 1.67 15.61 11.34
CA GLN A 183 3.12 15.46 11.34
C GLN A 183 3.77 16.28 10.22
N GLN A 184 4.67 17.18 10.57
CA GLN A 184 5.43 18.01 9.62
C GLN A 184 6.17 17.16 8.57
N GLN A 185 6.74 16.04 8.99
CA GLN A 185 7.44 15.12 8.09
C GLN A 185 6.53 14.54 7.00
N ALA A 186 5.28 14.23 7.32
CA ALA A 186 4.28 13.76 6.37
C ALA A 186 3.97 14.84 5.32
N VAL A 187 3.80 16.08 5.77
CA VAL A 187 3.59 17.24 4.90
C VAL A 187 4.75 17.46 3.94
N GLU A 188 5.98 17.39 4.43
CA GLU A 188 7.19 17.53 3.61
C GLU A 188 7.30 16.39 2.59
N ASN A 189 7.10 15.15 3.00
CA ASN A 189 7.12 13.98 2.12
C ASN A 189 6.09 14.11 0.99
N THR A 190 4.86 14.53 1.36
CA THR A 190 3.76 14.73 0.40
C THR A 190 4.10 15.83 -0.60
N ASN A 191 4.53 17.01 -0.15
CA ASN A 191 4.88 18.11 -1.06
C ASN A 191 6.06 17.75 -1.97
N GLN A 192 7.09 17.07 -1.46
CA GLN A 192 8.20 16.57 -2.30
C GLN A 192 7.72 15.54 -3.34
N ARG A 193 6.76 14.69 -2.98
CA ARG A 193 6.17 13.71 -3.90
C ARG A 193 5.41 14.42 -5.01
N LEU A 194 4.57 15.41 -4.68
CA LEU A 194 3.83 16.20 -5.66
C LEU A 194 4.77 16.95 -6.61
N GLN A 195 5.80 17.59 -6.09
CA GLN A 195 6.82 18.29 -6.90
C GLN A 195 7.52 17.34 -7.88
N LYS A 196 7.96 16.16 -7.40
CA LYS A 196 8.58 15.14 -8.27
C LYS A 196 7.65 14.61 -9.36
N ALA A 197 6.33 14.63 -9.10
CA ALA A 197 5.33 14.20 -10.06
C ALA A 197 4.82 15.33 -10.97
N GLY A 198 5.26 16.58 -10.77
CA GLY A 198 4.77 17.77 -11.51
C GLY A 198 3.31 18.12 -11.18
N LEU A 199 2.86 17.84 -9.93
CA LEU A 199 1.49 18.01 -9.46
C LEU A 199 1.35 19.09 -8.37
N ASP A 200 2.43 19.78 -8.04
CA ASP A 200 2.50 20.83 -7.02
C ASP A 200 1.68 22.10 -7.36
N GLY A 201 1.36 22.29 -8.64
CA GLY A 201 0.39 23.30 -9.09
C GLY A 201 -1.09 22.91 -8.87
N ILE A 202 -1.38 21.63 -8.59
CA ILE A 202 -2.73 21.09 -8.41
C ILE A 202 -3.01 20.83 -6.93
N GLY A 203 -2.03 20.27 -6.21
CA GLY A 203 -2.17 19.88 -4.82
C GLY A 203 -1.08 20.44 -3.91
N ARG A 204 -1.45 20.65 -2.66
CA ARG A 204 -0.50 21.01 -1.60
C ARG A 204 -0.88 20.36 -0.28
N ALA A 205 0.12 19.97 0.50
CA ALA A 205 -0.05 19.54 1.88
C ALA A 205 0.29 20.67 2.85
N ILE A 206 -0.48 20.78 3.91
CA ILE A 206 -0.26 21.72 5.02
C ILE A 206 -0.29 20.96 6.36
N GLN A 207 0.46 21.44 7.34
CA GLN A 207 0.41 20.89 8.68
C GLN A 207 -0.86 21.37 9.39
N ALA A 208 -1.79 20.47 9.61
CA ALA A 208 -3.04 20.75 10.30
C ALA A 208 -3.64 19.47 10.88
N ASP A 209 -4.33 19.60 12.00
CA ASP A 209 -5.16 18.55 12.54
C ASP A 209 -6.45 18.43 11.71
N HIS A 210 -6.79 17.24 11.24
CA HIS A 210 -8.06 16.99 10.54
C HIS A 210 -9.29 17.33 11.40
N ALA A 211 -9.19 17.33 12.72
CA ALA A 211 -10.26 17.81 13.61
C ALA A 211 -10.64 19.27 13.34
N ARG A 212 -9.73 20.07 12.74
CA ARG A 212 -9.96 21.45 12.34
C ARG A 212 -10.44 21.62 10.89
N LEU A 213 -10.88 20.55 10.27
CA LEU A 213 -11.32 20.56 8.86
C LEU A 213 -12.37 21.65 8.57
N ALA A 214 -13.28 21.89 9.49
CA ALA A 214 -14.32 22.94 9.37
C ALA A 214 -13.77 24.36 9.23
N GLU A 215 -12.55 24.62 9.71
CA GLU A 215 -11.88 25.92 9.58
C GLU A 215 -11.17 26.07 8.23
N LEU A 216 -10.83 24.95 7.58
CA LEU A 216 -9.99 24.89 6.39
C LEU A 216 -10.80 24.69 5.10
N VAL A 217 -11.97 24.07 5.21
CA VAL A 217 -12.80 23.70 4.06
C VAL A 217 -14.21 24.27 4.26
N GLN A 218 -14.63 25.12 3.34
CA GLN A 218 -15.96 25.73 3.39
C GLN A 218 -17.07 24.67 3.21
N PRO A 219 -18.21 24.84 3.87
CA PRO A 219 -19.36 23.95 3.70
C PRO A 219 -19.77 23.81 2.22
N GLN A 220 -20.14 22.61 1.81
CA GLN A 220 -20.66 22.27 0.48
C GLN A 220 -19.74 22.66 -0.70
N THR A 221 -18.42 22.62 -0.51
CA THR A 221 -17.45 22.94 -1.57
C THR A 221 -16.65 21.74 -2.05
N ALA A 222 -16.49 20.72 -1.23
CA ALA A 222 -15.65 19.57 -1.56
C ALA A 222 -16.43 18.51 -2.35
N ASP A 223 -15.82 17.98 -3.40
CA ASP A 223 -16.32 16.84 -4.17
C ASP A 223 -15.95 15.51 -3.53
N CYS A 224 -14.79 15.46 -2.90
CA CYS A 224 -14.28 14.26 -2.24
C CYS A 224 -13.44 14.63 -1.02
N ILE A 225 -13.61 13.85 0.05
CA ILE A 225 -12.74 13.93 1.23
C ILE A 225 -12.31 12.51 1.59
N VAL A 226 -11.00 12.29 1.71
CA VAL A 226 -10.42 10.98 2.00
C VAL A 226 -9.79 10.98 3.39
N PHE A 227 -9.98 9.87 4.12
CA PHE A 227 -9.32 9.58 5.39
C PHE A 227 -8.70 8.17 5.37
N ASN A 228 -7.48 8.06 5.89
CA ASN A 228 -6.89 6.80 6.32
C ASN A 228 -6.63 6.89 7.82
N PHE A 229 -7.58 6.39 8.62
CA PHE A 229 -7.47 6.44 10.07
C PHE A 229 -6.47 5.40 10.56
N GLY A 230 -5.44 5.83 11.28
CA GLY A 230 -4.37 4.95 11.75
C GLY A 230 -3.12 5.75 12.11
N TYR A 231 -1.95 5.22 11.76
CA TYR A 231 -0.65 5.84 11.98
C TYR A 231 0.14 5.94 10.68
N LEU A 232 1.08 6.90 10.63
CA LEU A 232 1.97 7.08 9.49
C LEU A 232 2.93 5.88 9.36
N PRO A 233 2.90 5.11 8.24
CA PRO A 233 3.87 4.05 8.03
C PRO A 233 5.31 4.58 8.03
N GLY A 234 6.13 4.12 8.99
CA GLY A 234 7.51 4.58 9.19
C GLY A 234 7.66 5.86 10.04
N GLY A 235 6.55 6.44 10.52
CA GLY A 235 6.55 7.56 11.47
C GLY A 235 6.60 7.13 12.93
N SER A 236 6.45 8.09 13.86
CA SER A 236 6.30 7.79 15.28
C SER A 236 5.01 7.02 15.53
N HIS A 237 5.10 5.92 16.27
CA HIS A 237 3.95 5.15 16.71
C HIS A 237 3.18 5.82 17.87
N ASP A 238 3.63 6.96 18.36
CA ASP A 238 2.98 7.72 19.43
C ASP A 238 1.92 8.68 18.90
N VAL A 239 1.94 8.94 17.56
CA VAL A 239 0.99 9.82 16.89
C VAL A 239 0.05 8.99 16.03
N PHE A 240 -1.19 8.87 16.46
CA PHE A 240 -2.26 8.14 15.77
C PHE A 240 -3.60 8.85 15.95
N THR A 241 -4.55 8.56 15.07
CA THR A 241 -5.91 9.10 15.16
C THR A 241 -6.66 8.48 16.36
N THR A 242 -7.61 9.20 16.89
CA THR A 242 -8.44 8.74 18.02
C THR A 242 -9.92 9.06 17.75
N PRO A 243 -10.86 8.36 18.40
CA PRO A 243 -12.29 8.67 18.25
C PRO A 243 -12.63 10.14 18.55
N LYS A 244 -11.88 10.77 19.47
CA LYS A 244 -12.09 12.18 19.88
C LYS A 244 -11.72 13.17 18.78
N SER A 245 -10.79 12.85 17.90
CA SER A 245 -10.41 13.69 16.76
C SER A 245 -11.12 13.26 15.48
N SER A 246 -11.30 11.95 15.26
CA SER A 246 -11.81 11.40 14.01
C SER A 246 -13.31 11.62 13.81
N LEU A 247 -14.12 11.48 14.87
CA LEU A 247 -15.56 11.70 14.73
C LEU A 247 -15.93 13.16 14.40
N PRO A 248 -15.40 14.18 15.11
CA PRO A 248 -15.60 15.57 14.69
C PRO A 248 -15.11 15.89 13.28
N ALA A 249 -13.95 15.32 12.87
CA ALA A 249 -13.42 15.49 11.52
C ALA A 249 -14.34 14.92 10.45
N VAL A 250 -14.89 13.72 10.68
CA VAL A 250 -15.86 13.09 9.76
C VAL A 250 -17.15 13.92 9.68
N GLN A 251 -17.65 14.44 10.79
CA GLN A 251 -18.83 15.32 10.80
C GLN A 251 -18.58 16.61 10.01
N ALA A 252 -17.43 17.24 10.22
CA ALA A 252 -17.01 18.41 9.47
C ALA A 252 -16.86 18.10 7.96
N ALA A 253 -16.31 16.94 7.62
CA ALA A 253 -16.20 16.50 6.25
C ALA A 253 -17.55 16.31 5.56
N LEU A 254 -18.54 15.72 6.23
CA LEU A 254 -19.90 15.58 5.69
C LEU A 254 -20.56 16.93 5.45
N ALA A 255 -20.32 17.93 6.33
CA ALA A 255 -20.79 19.30 6.13
C ALA A 255 -20.10 19.97 4.92
N ALA A 256 -18.79 19.74 4.76
CA ALA A 256 -17.97 20.29 3.68
C ALA A 256 -18.26 19.66 2.30
N LEU A 257 -18.79 18.44 2.23
CA LEU A 257 -19.17 17.82 0.97
C LEU A 257 -20.35 18.56 0.31
N ARG A 258 -20.22 18.82 -0.99
CA ARG A 258 -21.35 19.27 -1.82
C ARG A 258 -22.35 18.13 -2.05
N PRO A 259 -23.58 18.40 -2.48
CA PRO A 259 -24.49 17.38 -2.98
C PRO A 259 -23.84 16.55 -4.09
N GLY A 260 -23.94 15.22 -4.00
CA GLY A 260 -23.25 14.26 -4.89
C GLY A 260 -21.80 13.98 -4.50
N GLY A 261 -21.21 14.72 -3.57
CA GLY A 261 -19.85 14.50 -3.08
C GLY A 261 -19.71 13.21 -2.27
N VAL A 262 -18.48 12.74 -2.09
CA VAL A 262 -18.17 11.47 -1.43
C VAL A 262 -17.09 11.65 -0.34
N LEU A 263 -17.36 11.09 0.83
CA LEU A 263 -16.34 10.81 1.84
C LEU A 263 -15.90 9.36 1.67
N ALA A 264 -14.59 9.12 1.57
CA ALA A 264 -13.99 7.79 1.58
C ALA A 264 -13.10 7.64 2.81
N ALA A 265 -13.35 6.62 3.63
CA ALA A 265 -12.59 6.37 4.84
C ALA A 265 -12.10 4.92 4.86
N CYS A 266 -10.80 4.72 5.02
CA CYS A 266 -10.23 3.43 5.36
C CYS A 266 -10.09 3.34 6.88
N LEU A 267 -10.83 2.43 7.51
CA LEU A 267 -10.82 2.22 8.96
C LEU A 267 -9.90 1.06 9.30
N TYR A 268 -8.84 1.35 10.04
CA TYR A 268 -7.85 0.35 10.48
C TYR A 268 -8.11 -0.05 11.94
N SER A 269 -7.80 -1.31 12.28
CA SER A 269 -7.90 -1.82 13.66
C SER A 269 -6.55 -1.86 14.38
N GLY A 270 -5.48 -1.36 13.74
CA GLY A 270 -4.13 -1.36 14.29
C GLY A 270 -3.91 -0.26 15.33
N GLY A 271 -2.96 -0.51 16.24
CA GLY A 271 -2.64 0.43 17.33
C GLY A 271 -3.55 0.31 18.56
N PRO A 272 -3.25 1.05 19.65
CA PRO A 272 -3.92 0.93 20.94
C PRO A 272 -5.41 1.23 20.90
N ASN A 273 -5.85 2.17 20.06
CA ASN A 273 -7.24 2.67 20.00
C ASN A 273 -7.93 2.36 18.65
N GLY A 274 -7.26 1.67 17.72
CA GLY A 274 -7.80 1.46 16.36
C GLY A 274 -9.11 0.69 16.32
N SER A 275 -9.29 -0.28 17.23
CA SER A 275 -10.55 -1.03 17.33
C SER A 275 -11.70 -0.17 17.82
N GLU A 276 -11.47 0.71 18.81
CA GLU A 276 -12.49 1.62 19.35
C GLU A 276 -12.86 2.69 18.31
N GLU A 277 -11.87 3.27 17.66
CA GLU A 277 -12.06 4.26 16.60
C GLU A 277 -12.87 3.67 15.43
N LYS A 278 -12.51 2.48 14.96
CA LYS A 278 -13.23 1.75 13.92
C LYS A 278 -14.69 1.52 14.30
N GLN A 279 -14.96 1.04 15.52
CA GLN A 279 -16.32 0.80 16.00
C GLN A 279 -17.14 2.09 16.11
N THR A 280 -16.55 3.15 16.66
CA THR A 280 -17.21 4.46 16.80
C THR A 280 -17.62 5.02 15.43
N LEU A 281 -16.70 5.01 14.47
CA LEU A 281 -16.97 5.51 13.12
C LEU A 281 -17.98 4.63 12.37
N LEU A 282 -17.92 3.31 12.51
CA LEU A 282 -18.92 2.41 11.91
C LEU A 282 -20.33 2.63 12.47
N GLN A 283 -20.46 2.81 13.78
CA GLN A 283 -21.74 3.15 14.39
C GLN A 283 -22.28 4.48 13.88
N PHE A 284 -21.43 5.48 13.80
CA PHE A 284 -21.79 6.77 13.24
C PHE A 284 -22.24 6.68 11.78
N PHE A 285 -21.49 6.01 10.91
CA PHE A 285 -21.87 5.82 9.51
C PHE A 285 -23.22 5.10 9.37
N ARG A 286 -23.47 4.07 10.15
CA ARG A 286 -24.74 3.34 10.14
C ARG A 286 -25.91 4.16 10.66
N SER A 287 -25.68 5.19 11.47
CA SER A 287 -26.72 6.08 12.00
C SER A 287 -27.11 7.22 11.05
N LEU A 288 -26.36 7.44 9.96
CA LEU A 288 -26.62 8.52 9.02
C LEU A 288 -27.98 8.33 8.32
N PRO A 289 -28.78 9.41 8.20
CA PRO A 289 -30.12 9.32 7.63
C PRO A 289 -30.06 8.98 6.13
N ILE A 290 -30.80 7.95 5.72
CA ILE A 290 -30.87 7.48 4.33
C ILE A 290 -31.41 8.53 3.38
N ALA A 291 -32.18 9.49 3.86
CA ALA A 291 -32.67 10.61 3.06
C ALA A 291 -31.56 11.55 2.59
N GLU A 292 -30.45 11.64 3.35
CA GLU A 292 -29.35 12.55 3.09
C GLU A 292 -28.07 11.84 2.59
N TYR A 293 -27.88 10.59 2.98
CA TYR A 293 -26.64 9.86 2.70
C TYR A 293 -26.90 8.45 2.19
N THR A 294 -26.01 7.96 1.34
CA THR A 294 -25.86 6.54 1.04
C THR A 294 -24.53 6.08 1.63
N VAL A 295 -24.57 5.07 2.47
CA VAL A 295 -23.38 4.52 3.11
C VAL A 295 -23.07 3.14 2.54
N LEU A 296 -21.81 2.93 2.12
CA LEU A 296 -21.27 1.64 1.70
C LEU A 296 -20.14 1.26 2.66
N ILE A 297 -20.17 0.05 3.17
CA ILE A 297 -19.11 -0.54 4.00
C ILE A 297 -18.64 -1.80 3.29
N CYS A 298 -17.35 -1.84 2.89
CA CYS A 298 -16.81 -2.95 2.13
C CYS A 298 -15.98 -3.87 3.03
N GLU A 299 -16.41 -5.11 3.16
CA GLU A 299 -15.74 -6.13 3.97
C GLU A 299 -15.04 -7.15 3.07
N PHE A 300 -13.85 -7.58 3.47
CA PHE A 300 -13.17 -8.70 2.86
C PHE A 300 -13.63 -9.98 3.56
N GLY A 301 -14.60 -10.69 3.00
CA GLY A 301 -15.35 -11.74 3.68
C GLY A 301 -14.57 -12.96 4.21
N ASN A 302 -13.31 -13.11 3.82
CA ASN A 302 -12.41 -14.19 4.27
C ASN A 302 -11.11 -13.67 4.92
N TRP A 303 -11.03 -12.38 5.20
CA TRP A 303 -9.90 -11.78 5.92
C TRP A 303 -10.21 -11.75 7.42
N ALA A 304 -9.18 -11.52 8.25
CA ALA A 304 -9.39 -11.36 9.68
C ALA A 304 -10.20 -10.10 9.99
N ASP A 305 -10.91 -10.09 11.12
CA ASP A 305 -11.73 -8.95 11.59
C ASP A 305 -10.92 -7.65 11.79
N THR A 306 -9.60 -7.81 11.90
CA THR A 306 -8.65 -6.69 11.94
C THR A 306 -8.34 -6.09 10.57
N ALA A 307 -8.88 -6.64 9.48
CA ALA A 307 -8.66 -6.10 8.15
C ALA A 307 -9.17 -4.66 8.04
N PRO A 308 -8.48 -3.81 7.27
CA PRO A 308 -8.96 -2.46 6.99
C PRO A 308 -10.29 -2.50 6.25
N LEU A 309 -11.23 -1.62 6.63
CA LEU A 309 -12.54 -1.50 5.99
C LEU A 309 -12.63 -0.21 5.18
N PRO A 310 -12.74 -0.28 3.85
CA PRO A 310 -13.15 0.87 3.04
C PRO A 310 -14.63 1.21 3.30
N CYS A 311 -14.89 2.45 3.66
CA CYS A 311 -16.22 2.99 3.87
C CYS A 311 -16.43 4.20 2.96
N PHE A 312 -17.59 4.29 2.32
CA PHE A 312 -17.95 5.42 1.48
C PHE A 312 -19.26 6.01 1.94
N VAL A 313 -19.28 7.32 2.16
CA VAL A 313 -20.50 8.07 2.47
C VAL A 313 -20.75 9.06 1.34
N ILE A 314 -21.83 8.85 0.60
CA ILE A 314 -22.22 9.69 -0.54
C ILE A 314 -23.31 10.61 -0.07
N LYS A 315 -23.07 11.93 -0.15
CA LYS A 315 -24.09 12.94 0.14
C LYS A 315 -25.09 13.00 -0.99
N ARG A 316 -26.35 12.77 -0.70
CA ARG A 316 -27.41 12.84 -1.72
C ARG A 316 -27.62 14.30 -2.18
N GLY A 317 -27.89 14.48 -3.47
CA GLY A 317 -28.49 15.70 -3.96
C GLY A 317 -29.98 15.74 -3.59
N LYS A 318 -30.44 16.88 -3.16
CA LYS A 318 -31.88 17.12 -3.06
C LYS A 318 -32.44 17.36 -4.44
#